data_367fcd3057fa8fab6dca80a03f7db381
#
_entry.id   367fcd3057fa8fab6dca80a03f7db381
#
_cell.length_a   1.000
_cell.length_b   1.000
_cell.length_c   1.000
_cell.angle_alpha   90.00
_cell.angle_beta   90.00
_cell.angle_gamma   90.00
#
_symmetry.space_group_name_H-M   'P 1'
#
loop_
_entity.id
_entity.type
_entity.pdbx_description
1 polymer ?
#
loop_
_entity_poly.entity_id
_entity_poly.type
_entity_poly.pdbx_seq_one_letter_code
_entity_poly.pdbx_strand_id
1 'polypeptide(L)'
;MSLCAPLEVEDYVVQSMPDASPVKWHLAHTSWFFETFVLKPAGVDLEAIPSQYGYLFNSYYNAIGERIARPDRGLLSRPTVAEVCRFRAAIDDAMRALLDRADDAWLRRLGSTIVLGLHHEQQHQELILTDLKHAFGRNPLRPIYRDIELPGGEAPGPIHWLDYPAGLRRIGHDGPGFAFDNESPRHRVFVVAFRLADRLVTNGEYLAFIEDGGYERPEFWLSDGWNARNTQRWTAPLYWERSADGWRMMTLAGMRDLDEAEPVCHVSYYEADAFARWSGARLPSEAEWEVAAEGRPVEGNFLEDERFHPAPLAASGATGSPSQLFGDVWEWTRSPYSPYPGYQPAAGALGEYNGKFMCNQMVLRGGSCATPASHIRSTYRNFFPPDARWQFSGIRLARDV
;
A
#
# COMPACT_ATOMS: atom_id res chain seq x y z
N MET A 1 -10.19 6.56 13.36
CA MET A 1 -11.05 5.88 14.36
C MET A 1 -12.18 5.10 13.71
N SER A 2 -12.85 5.60 12.64
CA SER A 2 -13.96 4.89 11.95
C SER A 2 -13.61 3.47 11.50
N LEU A 3 -12.39 3.27 10.96
CA LEU A 3 -11.90 1.94 10.58
C LEU A 3 -11.72 0.98 11.75
N CYS A 4 -11.63 1.48 12.97
CA CYS A 4 -11.49 0.64 14.17
C CYS A 4 -12.82 0.39 14.89
N ALA A 5 -13.91 1.04 14.45
CA ALA A 5 -15.21 0.91 15.11
C ALA A 5 -15.83 -0.51 15.07
N PRO A 6 -15.60 -1.34 14.01
CA PRO A 6 -16.10 -2.69 13.96
C PRO A 6 -15.35 -3.71 14.83
N LEU A 7 -14.20 -3.32 15.41
CA LEU A 7 -13.27 -4.26 16.07
C LEU A 7 -13.65 -4.53 17.52
N GLU A 8 -13.50 -5.78 17.92
CA GLU A 8 -13.46 -6.16 19.32
C GLU A 8 -12.12 -5.75 19.96
N VAL A 9 -12.08 -5.59 21.27
CA VAL A 9 -10.87 -5.14 21.98
C VAL A 9 -9.67 -6.07 21.73
N GLU A 10 -9.93 -7.35 21.57
CA GLU A 10 -8.94 -8.39 21.29
C GLU A 10 -8.28 -8.22 19.91
N ASP A 11 -8.99 -7.69 18.92
CA ASP A 11 -8.47 -7.48 17.57
C ASP A 11 -7.36 -6.41 17.54
N TYR A 12 -7.44 -5.43 18.45
CA TYR A 12 -6.45 -4.34 18.52
C TYR A 12 -5.05 -4.79 18.94
N VAL A 13 -4.91 -5.99 19.52
CA VAL A 13 -3.64 -6.42 20.10
C VAL A 13 -2.92 -7.51 19.31
N VAL A 14 -3.55 -8.05 18.27
CA VAL A 14 -2.99 -9.15 17.49
C VAL A 14 -1.88 -8.65 16.57
N GLN A 15 -0.74 -9.35 16.56
CA GLN A 15 0.30 -9.26 15.56
C GLN A 15 0.44 -10.64 14.91
N SER A 16 -0.05 -10.79 13.69
CA SER A 16 -0.16 -12.07 13.00
C SER A 16 1.10 -12.52 12.25
N MET A 17 2.07 -11.62 12.10
CA MET A 17 3.39 -11.85 11.48
C MET A 17 4.38 -10.75 11.89
N PRO A 18 5.71 -10.97 11.71
CA PRO A 18 6.74 -9.97 12.06
C PRO A 18 6.59 -8.62 11.33
N ASP A 19 6.01 -8.62 10.13
CA ASP A 19 5.85 -7.43 9.30
C ASP A 19 4.57 -6.64 9.57
N ALA A 20 3.58 -7.23 10.26
CA ALA A 20 2.38 -6.56 10.73
C ALA A 20 2.63 -5.77 12.02
N SER A 21 1.67 -4.94 12.39
CA SER A 21 1.62 -4.29 13.70
C SER A 21 0.20 -4.37 14.27
N PRO A 22 0.04 -4.44 15.60
CA PRO A 22 -1.28 -4.36 16.23
C PRO A 22 -1.98 -3.04 15.91
N VAL A 23 -3.30 -3.06 15.75
CA VAL A 23 -4.10 -1.86 15.48
C VAL A 23 -3.84 -0.76 16.50
N LYS A 24 -3.76 -1.09 17.78
CA LYS A 24 -3.46 -0.11 18.83
C LYS A 24 -2.08 0.54 18.66
N TRP A 25 -1.11 -0.19 18.09
CA TRP A 25 0.21 0.36 17.81
C TRP A 25 0.12 1.41 16.69
N HIS A 26 -0.63 1.16 15.62
CA HIS A 26 -0.85 2.14 14.53
C HIS A 26 -1.48 3.43 15.06
N LEU A 27 -2.53 3.33 15.89
CA LEU A 27 -3.20 4.49 16.49
C LEU A 27 -2.24 5.30 17.37
N ALA A 28 -1.43 4.63 18.17
CA ALA A 28 -0.47 5.29 19.05
C ALA A 28 0.71 5.88 18.28
N HIS A 29 1.18 5.20 17.21
CA HIS A 29 2.30 5.68 16.39
C HIS A 29 1.97 6.96 15.64
N THR A 30 0.80 7.04 15.03
CA THR A 30 0.37 8.27 14.33
C THR A 30 0.15 9.42 15.33
N SER A 31 -0.37 9.15 16.51
CA SER A 31 -0.46 10.15 17.61
C SER A 31 0.92 10.61 18.08
N TRP A 32 1.86 9.68 18.27
CA TRP A 32 3.25 9.97 18.62
C TRP A 32 3.95 10.84 17.56
N PHE A 33 3.63 10.65 16.28
CA PHE A 33 4.19 11.49 15.21
C PHE A 33 3.81 12.96 15.40
N PHE A 34 2.53 13.26 15.62
CA PHE A 34 2.06 14.64 15.84
C PHE A 34 2.60 15.22 17.15
N GLU A 35 2.67 14.43 18.22
CA GLU A 35 3.32 14.84 19.47
C GLU A 35 4.77 15.27 19.22
N THR A 36 5.55 14.39 18.58
CA THR A 36 6.99 14.53 18.44
C THR A 36 7.39 15.62 17.45
N PHE A 37 6.71 15.67 16.28
CA PHE A 37 7.13 16.53 15.17
C PHE A 37 6.31 17.82 15.03
N VAL A 38 5.20 17.96 15.74
CA VAL A 38 4.36 19.16 15.69
C VAL A 38 4.18 19.80 17.05
N LEU A 39 3.64 19.10 18.05
CA LEU A 39 3.29 19.68 19.34
C LEU A 39 4.51 20.09 20.14
N LYS A 40 5.50 19.21 20.34
CA LYS A 40 6.74 19.55 21.04
C LYS A 40 7.51 20.71 20.39
N PRO A 41 7.74 20.75 19.06
CA PRO A 41 8.34 21.92 18.41
C PRO A 41 7.51 23.20 18.50
N ALA A 42 6.19 23.08 18.71
CA ALA A 42 5.30 24.23 18.96
C ALA A 42 5.31 24.70 20.43
N GLY A 43 6.06 24.03 21.31
CA GLY A 43 6.10 24.36 22.74
C GLY A 43 4.89 23.84 23.53
N VAL A 44 4.15 22.89 22.98
CA VAL A 44 3.03 22.22 23.66
C VAL A 44 3.57 20.93 24.28
N ASP A 45 3.63 20.90 25.60
CA ASP A 45 3.97 19.71 26.37
C ASP A 45 2.74 19.13 27.04
N LEU A 46 2.58 17.82 26.93
CA LEU A 46 1.49 17.06 27.53
C LEU A 46 2.07 16.20 28.65
N GLU A 47 2.28 16.78 29.82
CA GLU A 47 2.91 16.17 31.00
C GLU A 47 2.31 14.81 31.39
N ALA A 48 1.06 14.52 31.04
CA ALA A 48 0.39 13.26 31.35
C ALA A 48 0.81 12.10 30.45
N ILE A 49 1.62 12.33 29.39
CA ILE A 49 2.06 11.27 28.48
C ILE A 49 3.33 10.61 29.02
N PRO A 50 3.32 9.27 29.23
CA PRO A 50 4.49 8.54 29.69
C PRO A 50 5.67 8.70 28.69
N SER A 51 6.87 9.04 29.20
CA SER A 51 8.07 9.20 28.37
C SER A 51 8.43 7.93 27.57
N GLN A 52 8.06 6.75 28.08
CA GLN A 52 8.26 5.46 27.41
C GLN A 52 7.50 5.34 26.07
N TYR A 53 6.48 6.17 25.83
CA TYR A 53 5.77 6.18 24.54
C TYR A 53 6.69 6.58 23.38
N GLY A 54 7.74 7.36 23.65
CA GLY A 54 8.79 7.64 22.68
C GLY A 54 9.50 6.38 22.17
N TYR A 55 9.80 5.42 23.06
CA TYR A 55 10.38 4.13 22.69
C TYR A 55 9.34 3.17 22.06
N LEU A 56 8.15 3.09 22.63
CA LEU A 56 7.13 2.12 22.22
C LEU A 56 6.53 2.40 20.83
N PHE A 57 6.40 3.69 20.50
CA PHE A 57 5.67 4.12 19.29
C PHE A 57 6.55 4.77 18.22
N ASN A 58 7.85 4.94 18.46
CA ASN A 58 8.81 5.21 17.39
C ASN A 58 8.91 3.97 16.46
N SER A 59 8.91 4.20 15.15
CA SER A 59 9.00 3.13 14.15
C SER A 59 10.43 2.95 13.62
N TYR A 60 10.96 3.96 12.93
CA TYR A 60 12.26 3.90 12.25
C TYR A 60 13.10 5.17 12.38
N TYR A 61 12.66 6.13 13.16
CA TYR A 61 13.38 7.40 13.38
C TYR A 61 14.52 7.21 14.37
N ASN A 62 15.67 6.71 13.88
CA ASN A 62 16.83 6.45 14.74
C ASN A 62 17.42 7.72 15.37
N ALA A 63 17.29 8.88 14.68
CA ALA A 63 17.72 10.17 15.21
C ALA A 63 16.88 10.66 16.41
N ILE A 64 15.66 10.12 16.60
CA ILE A 64 14.80 10.43 17.74
C ILE A 64 15.19 9.58 18.96
N GLY A 65 15.69 8.36 18.76
CA GLY A 65 16.08 7.48 19.84
C GLY A 65 15.81 6.00 19.57
N GLU A 66 16.03 5.20 20.60
CA GLU A 66 15.75 3.76 20.57
C GLU A 66 14.25 3.49 20.38
N ARG A 67 13.95 2.30 19.90
CA ARG A 67 12.58 1.87 19.57
C ARG A 67 12.39 0.38 19.80
N ILE A 68 11.15 -0.03 20.03
CA ILE A 68 10.78 -1.44 20.03
C ILE A 68 10.95 -2.04 18.63
N ALA A 69 11.49 -3.25 18.54
CA ALA A 69 11.59 -3.96 17.27
C ALA A 69 10.18 -4.29 16.73
N ARG A 70 10.01 -4.19 15.38
CA ARG A 70 8.68 -4.46 14.77
C ARG A 70 8.11 -5.83 15.14
N PRO A 71 8.89 -6.94 15.10
CA PRO A 71 8.39 -8.26 15.46
C PRO A 71 7.86 -8.38 16.91
N ASP A 72 8.28 -7.48 17.79
CA ASP A 72 7.96 -7.53 19.23
C ASP A 72 6.76 -6.63 19.60
N ARG A 73 6.16 -5.92 18.64
CA ARG A 73 5.02 -5.02 18.91
C ARG A 73 3.80 -5.73 19.47
N GLY A 74 3.59 -6.99 19.09
CA GLY A 74 2.52 -7.86 19.62
C GLY A 74 2.71 -8.29 21.06
N LEU A 75 3.90 -8.16 21.64
CA LEU A 75 4.17 -8.46 23.06
C LEU A 75 3.66 -7.36 24.00
N LEU A 76 3.30 -6.20 23.47
CA LEU A 76 2.86 -5.05 24.26
C LEU A 76 1.44 -5.24 24.79
N SER A 77 1.27 -5.82 25.97
CA SER A 77 -0.02 -5.81 26.65
C SER A 77 -0.39 -4.43 27.23
N ARG A 78 0.61 -3.58 27.45
CA ARG A 78 0.45 -2.19 27.91
C ARG A 78 1.21 -1.24 26.95
N PRO A 79 0.62 -0.04 26.71
CA PRO A 79 -0.66 0.44 27.22
C PRO A 79 -1.84 -0.36 26.70
N THR A 80 -2.93 -0.32 27.47
CA THR A 80 -4.23 -0.89 27.04
C THR A 80 -4.80 -0.12 25.87
N VAL A 81 -5.77 -0.70 25.15
CA VAL A 81 -6.50 -0.01 24.05
C VAL A 81 -7.12 1.29 24.55
N ALA A 82 -7.75 1.27 25.73
CA ALA A 82 -8.34 2.47 26.34
C ALA A 82 -7.32 3.58 26.64
N GLU A 83 -6.10 3.23 27.06
CA GLU A 83 -5.01 4.19 27.27
C GLU A 83 -4.52 4.78 25.96
N VAL A 84 -4.39 3.98 24.91
CA VAL A 84 -4.03 4.45 23.56
C VAL A 84 -5.11 5.39 23.00
N CYS A 85 -6.39 5.05 23.16
CA CYS A 85 -7.49 5.92 22.73
C CYS A 85 -7.50 7.26 23.49
N ARG A 86 -7.20 7.27 24.80
CA ARG A 86 -7.06 8.52 25.55
C ARG A 86 -5.84 9.32 25.11
N PHE A 87 -4.70 8.67 24.85
CA PHE A 87 -3.53 9.33 24.29
C PHE A 87 -3.85 10.01 22.98
N ARG A 88 -4.50 9.29 22.05
CA ARG A 88 -4.93 9.86 20.77
C ARG A 88 -5.87 11.06 20.95
N ALA A 89 -6.88 10.93 21.79
CA ALA A 89 -7.82 12.04 22.06
C ALA A 89 -7.09 13.29 22.59
N ALA A 90 -6.14 13.12 23.50
CA ALA A 90 -5.35 14.23 24.04
C ALA A 90 -4.51 14.92 22.95
N ILE A 91 -3.90 14.14 22.03
CA ILE A 91 -3.17 14.68 20.89
C ILE A 91 -4.11 15.41 19.92
N ASP A 92 -5.26 14.82 19.58
CA ASP A 92 -6.25 15.42 18.68
C ASP A 92 -6.77 16.78 19.25
N ASP A 93 -7.04 16.84 20.55
CA ASP A 93 -7.49 18.07 21.21
C ASP A 93 -6.39 19.14 21.24
N ALA A 94 -5.16 18.75 21.55
CA ALA A 94 -4.02 19.66 21.53
C ALA A 94 -3.72 20.20 20.12
N MET A 95 -3.84 19.34 19.08
CA MET A 95 -3.70 19.75 17.68
C MET A 95 -4.78 20.74 17.27
N ARG A 96 -6.05 20.51 17.62
CA ARG A 96 -7.15 21.46 17.35
C ARG A 96 -6.87 22.81 18.02
N ALA A 97 -6.57 22.79 19.32
CA ALA A 97 -6.27 24.00 20.05
C ALA A 97 -5.04 24.78 19.51
N LEU A 98 -4.07 24.05 18.92
CA LEU A 98 -2.92 24.64 18.28
C LEU A 98 -3.29 25.29 16.94
N LEU A 99 -4.08 24.61 16.10
CA LEU A 99 -4.55 25.10 14.80
C LEU A 99 -5.46 26.31 14.93
N ASP A 100 -6.34 26.36 15.95
CA ASP A 100 -7.23 27.50 16.23
C ASP A 100 -6.47 28.80 16.56
N ARG A 101 -5.20 28.69 16.99
CA ARG A 101 -4.33 29.82 17.35
C ARG A 101 -3.21 30.08 16.34
N ALA A 102 -3.13 29.25 15.29
CA ALA A 102 -2.05 29.32 14.32
C ALA A 102 -2.11 30.60 13.50
N ASP A 103 -1.01 31.32 13.44
CA ASP A 103 -0.80 32.43 12.52
C ASP A 103 0.00 32.00 11.28
N ASP A 104 0.12 32.89 10.30
CA ASP A 104 0.87 32.61 9.06
C ASP A 104 2.34 32.25 9.29
N ALA A 105 2.98 32.81 10.30
CA ALA A 105 4.39 32.53 10.61
C ALA A 105 4.53 31.11 11.16
N TRP A 106 3.61 30.69 11.99
CA TRP A 106 3.55 29.35 12.54
C TRP A 106 3.25 28.32 11.45
N LEU A 107 2.23 28.59 10.57
CA LEU A 107 1.90 27.73 9.45
C LEU A 107 3.06 27.56 8.46
N ARG A 108 3.82 28.61 8.17
CA ARG A 108 5.05 28.50 7.37
C ARG A 108 6.09 27.58 7.99
N ARG A 109 6.16 27.51 9.32
CA ARG A 109 7.16 26.70 10.03
C ARG A 109 6.77 25.23 10.13
N LEU A 110 5.53 24.93 10.45
CA LEU A 110 5.08 23.57 10.79
C LEU A 110 4.02 22.98 9.82
N GLY A 111 3.47 23.79 8.92
CA GLY A 111 2.39 23.33 8.02
C GLY A 111 2.80 22.15 7.14
N SER A 112 4.01 22.14 6.60
CA SER A 112 4.51 21.02 5.79
C SER A 112 4.63 19.73 6.62
N THR A 113 5.04 19.83 7.88
CA THR A 113 5.12 18.68 8.80
C THR A 113 3.73 18.15 9.16
N ILE A 114 2.74 19.04 9.32
CA ILE A 114 1.35 18.63 9.55
C ILE A 114 0.80 17.89 8.34
N VAL A 115 1.01 18.42 7.13
CA VAL A 115 0.56 17.77 5.89
C VAL A 115 1.23 16.40 5.73
N LEU A 116 2.54 16.31 6.00
CA LEU A 116 3.23 15.02 6.03
C LEU A 116 2.59 14.06 7.05
N GLY A 117 2.26 14.55 8.26
CA GLY A 117 1.59 13.76 9.29
C GLY A 117 0.21 13.25 8.87
N LEU A 118 -0.56 14.04 8.13
CA LEU A 118 -1.85 13.62 7.57
C LEU A 118 -1.66 12.50 6.53
N HIS A 119 -0.71 12.62 5.64
CA HIS A 119 -0.38 11.57 4.68
C HIS A 119 0.19 10.32 5.37
N HIS A 120 0.97 10.47 6.44
CA HIS A 120 1.44 9.38 7.27
C HIS A 120 0.27 8.65 7.97
N GLU A 121 -0.71 9.40 8.49
CA GLU A 121 -1.95 8.81 9.03
C GLU A 121 -2.70 7.99 7.96
N GLN A 122 -2.80 8.51 6.73
CA GLN A 122 -3.45 7.81 5.61
C GLN A 122 -2.72 6.51 5.22
N GLN A 123 -1.40 6.47 5.26
CA GLN A 123 -0.66 5.21 5.11
C GLN A 123 -1.00 4.21 6.21
N HIS A 124 -1.12 4.68 7.46
CA HIS A 124 -1.49 3.82 8.57
C HIS A 124 -2.96 3.36 8.55
N GLN A 125 -3.87 4.11 7.90
CA GLN A 125 -5.24 3.65 7.63
C GLN A 125 -5.23 2.40 6.73
N GLU A 126 -4.45 2.41 5.65
CA GLU A 126 -4.27 1.25 4.79
C GLU A 126 -3.59 0.09 5.52
N LEU A 127 -2.51 0.36 6.26
CA LEU A 127 -1.80 -0.67 7.02
C LEU A 127 -2.68 -1.34 8.08
N ILE A 128 -3.60 -0.63 8.71
CA ILE A 128 -4.59 -1.23 9.63
C ILE A 128 -5.42 -2.28 8.90
N LEU A 129 -5.93 -1.98 7.71
CA LEU A 129 -6.76 -2.91 6.93
C LEU A 129 -5.97 -4.12 6.43
N THR A 130 -4.73 -3.93 5.97
CA THR A 130 -3.87 -5.02 5.51
C THR A 130 -3.49 -5.95 6.66
N ASP A 131 -3.13 -5.39 7.82
CA ASP A 131 -2.69 -6.16 8.99
C ASP A 131 -3.88 -6.90 9.64
N LEU A 132 -5.06 -6.27 9.70
CA LEU A 132 -6.31 -6.92 10.12
C LEU A 132 -6.70 -8.06 9.18
N LYS A 133 -6.66 -7.84 7.87
CA LYS A 133 -6.95 -8.89 6.89
C LYS A 133 -6.04 -10.10 7.09
N HIS A 134 -4.74 -9.84 7.34
CA HIS A 134 -3.81 -10.93 7.62
C HIS A 134 -4.14 -11.64 8.94
N ALA A 135 -4.45 -10.90 10.00
CA ALA A 135 -4.83 -11.49 11.30
C ALA A 135 -6.10 -12.35 11.18
N PHE A 136 -7.14 -11.82 10.53
CA PHE A 136 -8.41 -12.54 10.34
C PHE A 136 -8.26 -13.73 9.38
N GLY A 137 -7.46 -13.59 8.35
CA GLY A 137 -7.11 -14.68 7.43
C GLY A 137 -6.31 -15.81 8.08
N ARG A 138 -5.55 -15.53 9.14
CA ARG A 138 -4.83 -16.56 9.94
C ARG A 138 -5.69 -17.17 11.02
N ASN A 139 -6.79 -16.53 11.41
CA ASN A 139 -7.71 -17.07 12.40
C ASN A 139 -8.58 -18.16 11.74
N PRO A 140 -8.63 -19.40 12.30
CA PRO A 140 -9.46 -20.47 11.75
C PRO A 140 -10.96 -20.15 11.71
N LEU A 141 -11.44 -19.23 12.55
CA LEU A 141 -12.83 -18.80 12.58
C LEU A 141 -13.18 -17.83 11.44
N ARG A 142 -12.17 -17.29 10.72
CA ARG A 142 -12.36 -16.36 9.61
C ARG A 142 -13.30 -15.21 9.95
N PRO A 143 -13.01 -14.41 10.99
CA PRO A 143 -13.91 -13.33 11.39
C PRO A 143 -14.12 -12.34 10.26
N ILE A 144 -15.30 -11.73 10.23
CA ILE A 144 -15.69 -10.70 9.27
C ILE A 144 -15.34 -9.35 9.88
N TYR A 145 -14.64 -8.50 9.12
CA TYR A 145 -14.36 -7.14 9.56
C TYR A 145 -15.60 -6.24 9.42
N ARG A 146 -16.26 -6.30 8.26
CA ARG A 146 -17.56 -5.65 8.01
C ARG A 146 -18.42 -6.53 7.11
N ASP A 147 -19.71 -6.51 7.35
CA ASP A 147 -20.70 -7.09 6.43
C ASP A 147 -20.86 -6.14 5.24
N ILE A 148 -20.17 -6.47 4.15
CA ILE A 148 -20.11 -5.66 2.92
C ILE A 148 -20.55 -6.57 1.79
N GLU A 149 -21.53 -6.12 1.03
CA GLU A 149 -21.88 -6.77 -0.23
C GLU A 149 -20.81 -6.43 -1.28
N LEU A 150 -20.16 -7.47 -1.80
CA LEU A 150 -19.20 -7.37 -2.89
C LEU A 150 -19.90 -7.88 -4.16
N PRO A 151 -20.37 -6.98 -5.02
CA PRO A 151 -21.07 -7.38 -6.24
C PRO A 151 -20.10 -8.14 -7.16
N GLY A 152 -20.57 -9.25 -7.71
CA GLY A 152 -19.87 -9.97 -8.77
C GLY A 152 -19.85 -9.18 -10.08
N GLY A 153 -18.93 -9.58 -10.97
CA GLY A 153 -18.80 -8.99 -12.30
C GLY A 153 -18.86 -10.01 -13.43
N GLU A 154 -18.99 -9.50 -14.64
CA GLU A 154 -18.78 -10.32 -15.84
C GLU A 154 -17.27 -10.30 -16.16
N ALA A 155 -16.74 -11.45 -16.56
CA ALA A 155 -15.35 -11.54 -16.99
C ALA A 155 -15.09 -10.54 -18.14
N PRO A 156 -14.10 -9.67 -18.01
CA PRO A 156 -13.81 -8.70 -19.07
C PRO A 156 -13.32 -9.42 -20.32
N GLY A 157 -13.47 -8.78 -21.46
CA GLY A 157 -12.88 -9.24 -22.72
C GLY A 157 -11.34 -9.35 -22.63
N PRO A 158 -10.71 -9.85 -23.71
CA PRO A 158 -9.26 -9.96 -23.76
C PRO A 158 -8.59 -8.61 -23.53
N ILE A 159 -7.35 -8.61 -22.99
CA ILE A 159 -6.54 -7.41 -22.80
C ILE A 159 -6.29 -6.72 -24.15
N HIS A 160 -6.60 -5.44 -24.24
CA HIS A 160 -6.21 -4.59 -25.36
C HIS A 160 -4.90 -3.85 -24.99
N TRP A 161 -4.04 -3.71 -25.99
CA TRP A 161 -2.72 -3.11 -25.81
C TRP A 161 -2.72 -1.66 -26.29
N LEU A 162 -2.35 -0.75 -25.42
CA LEU A 162 -2.26 0.68 -25.68
C LEU A 162 -0.82 1.03 -26.05
N ASP A 163 -0.61 1.62 -27.22
CA ASP A 163 0.70 1.97 -27.73
C ASP A 163 1.21 3.29 -27.13
N TYR A 164 2.45 3.28 -26.64
CA TYR A 164 3.17 4.46 -26.14
C TYR A 164 4.47 4.62 -26.92
N PRO A 165 4.67 5.75 -27.65
CA PRO A 165 5.86 5.95 -28.45
C PRO A 165 7.10 6.21 -27.61
N ALA A 166 8.26 5.78 -28.13
CA ALA A 166 9.56 6.10 -27.53
C ALA A 166 9.78 7.61 -27.45
N GLY A 167 10.51 8.04 -26.45
CA GLY A 167 10.87 9.44 -26.32
C GLY A 167 11.48 9.81 -24.98
N LEU A 168 12.00 11.04 -24.94
CA LEU A 168 12.46 11.66 -23.71
C LEU A 168 11.24 12.14 -22.93
N ARG A 169 11.05 11.61 -21.74
CA ARG A 169 9.94 11.93 -20.83
C ARG A 169 10.47 12.61 -19.57
N ARG A 170 9.57 13.18 -18.80
CA ARG A 170 9.88 13.70 -17.46
C ARG A 170 8.99 13.01 -16.46
N ILE A 171 9.58 12.39 -15.46
CA ILE A 171 8.88 11.71 -14.37
C ILE A 171 9.29 12.30 -13.02
N GLY A 172 8.44 12.09 -12.01
CA GLY A 172 8.60 12.65 -10.68
C GLY A 172 7.86 13.97 -10.49
N HIS A 173 7.83 14.45 -9.27
CA HIS A 173 7.06 15.61 -8.84
C HIS A 173 7.89 16.90 -8.90
N ASP A 174 7.31 17.98 -9.49
CA ASP A 174 7.81 19.37 -9.46
C ASP A 174 6.67 20.41 -9.40
N GLY A 175 5.43 19.94 -9.15
CA GLY A 175 4.24 20.78 -9.12
C GLY A 175 3.93 21.37 -7.74
N PRO A 176 2.85 22.15 -7.63
CA PRO A 176 2.33 22.58 -6.34
C PRO A 176 1.70 21.41 -5.58
N GLY A 177 1.60 21.55 -4.26
CA GLY A 177 0.98 20.56 -3.39
C GLY A 177 2.00 19.62 -2.73
N PHE A 178 1.47 18.61 -2.06
CA PHE A 178 2.26 17.65 -1.33
C PHE A 178 2.81 16.55 -2.26
N ALA A 179 4.08 16.22 -2.06
CA ALA A 179 4.71 14.99 -2.51
C ALA A 179 5.69 14.50 -1.45
N PHE A 180 5.90 13.20 -1.37
CA PHE A 180 6.99 12.66 -0.56
C PHE A 180 8.35 12.98 -1.20
N ASP A 181 9.39 13.02 -0.41
CA ASP A 181 10.75 13.29 -0.90
C ASP A 181 11.22 12.31 -1.99
N ASN A 182 10.80 11.05 -1.90
CA ASN A 182 11.12 10.00 -2.87
C ASN A 182 10.47 10.18 -4.26
N GLU A 183 9.50 11.08 -4.39
CA GLU A 183 8.88 11.44 -5.67
C GLU A 183 9.65 12.52 -6.42
N SER A 184 10.65 13.12 -5.79
CA SER A 184 11.41 14.26 -6.31
C SER A 184 12.90 13.95 -6.41
N PRO A 185 13.63 14.71 -7.27
CA PRO A 185 13.16 15.75 -8.18
C PRO A 185 12.56 15.18 -9.48
N ARG A 186 11.71 15.95 -10.15
CA ARG A 186 11.29 15.62 -11.52
C ARG A 186 12.49 15.64 -12.45
N HIS A 187 12.71 14.57 -13.18
CA HIS A 187 13.89 14.37 -13.99
C HIS A 187 13.56 13.78 -15.37
N ARG A 188 14.54 13.81 -16.26
CA ARG A 188 14.40 13.25 -17.60
C ARG A 188 14.75 11.77 -17.61
N VAL A 189 13.94 11.00 -18.32
CA VAL A 189 14.17 9.58 -18.59
C VAL A 189 13.83 9.30 -20.05
N PHE A 190 14.64 8.49 -20.72
CA PHE A 190 14.28 7.99 -22.04
C PHE A 190 13.45 6.73 -21.86
N VAL A 191 12.22 6.75 -22.36
CA VAL A 191 11.32 5.60 -22.37
C VAL A 191 11.31 5.01 -23.77
N VAL A 192 11.61 3.73 -23.90
CA VAL A 192 11.53 2.98 -25.17
C VAL A 192 10.04 2.80 -25.51
N ALA A 193 9.71 2.65 -26.80
CA ALA A 193 8.33 2.35 -27.19
C ALA A 193 7.83 1.07 -26.49
N PHE A 194 6.63 1.14 -25.96
CA PHE A 194 6.02 0.02 -25.22
C PHE A 194 4.52 -0.02 -25.42
N ARG A 195 3.95 -1.14 -25.08
CA ARG A 195 2.50 -1.33 -24.96
C ARG A 195 2.13 -1.58 -23.52
N LEU A 196 1.06 -0.95 -23.06
CA LEU A 196 0.49 -1.17 -21.74
C LEU A 196 -0.88 -1.84 -21.88
N ALA A 197 -1.17 -2.80 -20.99
CA ALA A 197 -2.50 -3.39 -20.89
C ALA A 197 -3.52 -2.32 -20.48
N ASP A 198 -4.66 -2.32 -21.14
CA ASP A 198 -5.76 -1.37 -20.90
C ASP A 198 -6.47 -1.59 -19.54
N ARG A 199 -6.27 -2.74 -18.90
CA ARG A 199 -6.84 -3.12 -17.61
C ARG A 199 -5.88 -3.96 -16.77
N LEU A 200 -6.28 -4.19 -15.53
CA LEU A 200 -5.60 -5.12 -14.62
C LEU A 200 -5.81 -6.58 -15.05
N VAL A 201 -4.89 -7.45 -14.61
CA VAL A 201 -5.03 -8.91 -14.71
C VAL A 201 -6.10 -9.37 -13.73
N THR A 202 -7.01 -10.25 -14.20
CA THR A 202 -8.10 -10.76 -13.38
C THR A 202 -7.76 -12.05 -12.65
N ASN A 203 -8.58 -12.41 -11.67
CA ASN A 203 -8.51 -13.69 -10.96
C ASN A 203 -8.62 -14.89 -11.92
N GLY A 204 -9.51 -14.83 -12.91
CA GLY A 204 -9.67 -15.89 -13.90
C GLY A 204 -8.43 -16.08 -14.77
N GLU A 205 -7.80 -14.99 -15.21
CA GLU A 205 -6.54 -15.05 -15.95
C GLU A 205 -5.40 -15.63 -15.08
N TYR A 206 -5.37 -15.25 -13.81
CA TYR A 206 -4.39 -15.79 -12.88
C TYR A 206 -4.63 -17.25 -12.51
N LEU A 207 -5.91 -17.67 -12.44
CA LEU A 207 -6.31 -19.06 -12.26
C LEU A 207 -5.81 -19.94 -13.41
N ALA A 208 -5.90 -19.47 -14.66
CA ALA A 208 -5.35 -20.16 -15.81
C ALA A 208 -3.82 -20.39 -15.70
N PHE A 209 -3.07 -19.43 -15.17
CA PHE A 209 -1.65 -19.60 -14.85
C PHE A 209 -1.41 -20.70 -13.80
N ILE A 210 -2.24 -20.76 -12.75
CA ILE A 210 -2.14 -21.80 -11.72
C ILE A 210 -2.43 -23.17 -12.34
N GLU A 211 -3.49 -23.28 -13.14
CA GLU A 211 -3.93 -24.53 -13.75
C GLU A 211 -2.96 -25.06 -14.82
N ASP A 212 -2.23 -24.17 -15.50
CA ASP A 212 -1.13 -24.55 -16.41
C ASP A 212 0.17 -24.93 -15.66
N GLY A 213 0.11 -25.06 -14.33
CA GLY A 213 1.23 -25.45 -13.50
C GLY A 213 2.27 -24.35 -13.29
N GLY A 214 1.86 -23.08 -13.36
CA GLY A 214 2.77 -21.93 -13.25
C GLY A 214 3.59 -21.89 -11.97
N TYR A 215 3.06 -22.43 -10.87
CA TYR A 215 3.80 -22.56 -9.61
C TYR A 215 4.78 -23.75 -9.57
N GLU A 216 4.71 -24.69 -10.48
CA GLU A 216 5.61 -25.83 -10.58
C GLU A 216 6.70 -25.67 -11.65
N ARG A 217 6.66 -24.59 -12.44
CA ARG A 217 7.52 -24.35 -13.60
C ARG A 217 8.58 -23.28 -13.29
N PRO A 218 9.81 -23.68 -12.88
CA PRO A 218 10.85 -22.75 -12.42
C PRO A 218 11.32 -21.77 -13.50
N GLU A 219 11.13 -22.07 -14.79
CA GLU A 219 11.53 -21.21 -15.90
C GLU A 219 10.81 -19.84 -15.93
N PHE A 220 9.67 -19.71 -15.27
CA PHE A 220 8.97 -18.44 -15.16
C PHE A 220 9.46 -17.57 -13.99
N TRP A 221 10.11 -18.18 -13.00
CA TRP A 221 10.43 -17.53 -11.74
C TRP A 221 11.83 -16.95 -11.72
N LEU A 222 11.97 -15.80 -11.08
CA LEU A 222 13.27 -15.31 -10.64
C LEU A 222 13.83 -16.25 -9.56
N SER A 223 15.15 -16.36 -9.46
CA SER A 223 15.82 -17.27 -8.52
C SER A 223 15.32 -17.13 -7.08
N ASP A 224 15.28 -15.90 -6.56
CA ASP A 224 14.83 -15.65 -5.19
C ASP A 224 13.32 -15.90 -5.03
N GLY A 225 12.54 -15.63 -6.09
CA GLY A 225 11.12 -15.95 -6.14
C GLY A 225 10.85 -17.45 -6.07
N TRP A 226 11.62 -18.24 -6.82
CA TRP A 226 11.54 -19.69 -6.76
C TRP A 226 11.90 -20.24 -5.37
N ASN A 227 12.93 -19.68 -4.74
CA ASN A 227 13.32 -20.03 -3.38
C ASN A 227 12.24 -19.66 -2.36
N ALA A 228 11.66 -18.46 -2.47
CA ALA A 228 10.58 -18.00 -1.60
C ALA A 228 9.33 -18.89 -1.75
N ARG A 229 8.91 -19.18 -3.00
CA ARG A 229 7.81 -20.09 -3.32
C ARG A 229 8.00 -21.47 -2.68
N ASN A 230 9.18 -22.05 -2.79
CA ASN A 230 9.48 -23.35 -2.23
C ASN A 230 9.52 -23.35 -0.70
N THR A 231 10.17 -22.37 -0.09
CA THR A 231 10.32 -22.25 1.36
C THR A 231 8.98 -21.99 2.03
N GLN A 232 8.17 -21.10 1.45
CA GLN A 232 6.87 -20.71 1.98
C GLN A 232 5.71 -21.54 1.39
N ARG A 233 6.02 -22.48 0.47
CA ARG A 233 5.06 -23.41 -0.16
C ARG A 233 3.89 -22.69 -0.85
N TRP A 234 4.21 -21.66 -1.64
CA TRP A 234 3.17 -20.95 -2.39
C TRP A 234 2.62 -21.82 -3.51
N THR A 235 1.30 -21.81 -3.64
CA THR A 235 0.55 -22.53 -4.68
C THR A 235 -0.53 -21.68 -5.32
N ALA A 236 -0.80 -20.50 -4.77
CA ALA A 236 -1.80 -19.54 -5.23
C ALA A 236 -1.53 -18.17 -4.57
N PRO A 237 -2.20 -17.07 -4.97
CA PRO A 237 -2.18 -15.80 -4.27
C PRO A 237 -2.51 -15.95 -2.78
N LEU A 238 -1.98 -15.06 -1.94
CA LEU A 238 -2.29 -15.11 -0.50
C LEU A 238 -3.81 -14.96 -0.31
N TYR A 239 -4.38 -15.70 0.64
CA TYR A 239 -5.80 -15.75 0.97
C TYR A 239 -6.67 -16.57 0.02
N TRP A 240 -6.13 -17.17 -1.04
CA TRP A 240 -6.87 -18.15 -1.82
C TRP A 240 -6.77 -19.54 -1.19
N GLU A 241 -7.88 -20.25 -1.14
CA GLU A 241 -7.98 -21.60 -0.60
C GLU A 241 -8.75 -22.49 -1.57
N ARG A 242 -8.22 -23.69 -1.84
CA ARG A 242 -8.92 -24.67 -2.66
C ARG A 242 -9.94 -25.42 -1.81
N SER A 243 -11.18 -25.46 -2.23
CA SER A 243 -12.26 -26.26 -1.64
C SER A 243 -12.65 -27.42 -2.56
N ALA A 244 -13.62 -28.25 -2.14
CA ALA A 244 -14.17 -29.31 -2.98
C ALA A 244 -14.90 -28.74 -4.22
N ASP A 245 -15.50 -27.58 -4.08
CA ASP A 245 -16.38 -26.96 -5.09
C ASP A 245 -15.66 -25.89 -5.93
N GLY A 246 -14.36 -25.65 -5.73
CA GLY A 246 -13.59 -24.64 -6.46
C GLY A 246 -12.66 -23.82 -5.58
N TRP A 247 -12.34 -22.61 -6.01
CA TRP A 247 -11.50 -21.70 -5.27
C TRP A 247 -12.33 -20.71 -4.44
N ARG A 248 -11.88 -20.46 -3.23
CA ARG A 248 -12.43 -19.45 -2.32
C ARG A 248 -11.34 -18.49 -1.90
N MET A 249 -11.71 -17.29 -1.49
CA MET A 249 -10.77 -16.29 -1.00
C MET A 249 -11.27 -15.63 0.30
N MET A 250 -10.32 -15.29 1.16
CA MET A 250 -10.59 -14.46 2.34
C MET A 250 -10.58 -12.99 1.96
N THR A 251 -11.67 -12.30 2.30
CA THR A 251 -11.84 -10.86 2.16
C THR A 251 -12.10 -10.22 3.53
N LEU A 252 -12.14 -8.90 3.62
CA LEU A 252 -12.59 -8.21 4.83
C LEU A 252 -14.11 -8.35 5.07
N ALA A 253 -14.85 -8.83 4.04
CA ALA A 253 -16.24 -9.27 4.18
C ALA A 253 -16.39 -10.76 4.49
N GLY A 254 -15.29 -11.46 4.81
CA GLY A 254 -15.28 -12.90 5.12
C GLY A 254 -14.83 -13.76 3.94
N MET A 255 -15.04 -15.08 4.10
CA MET A 255 -14.75 -16.07 3.05
C MET A 255 -15.83 -16.06 1.99
N ARG A 256 -15.44 -15.99 0.71
CA ARG A 256 -16.36 -16.07 -0.44
C ARG A 256 -15.79 -16.94 -1.54
N ASP A 257 -16.62 -17.34 -2.48
CA ASP A 257 -16.16 -17.97 -3.71
C ASP A 257 -15.37 -16.97 -4.54
N LEU A 258 -14.36 -17.45 -5.27
CA LEU A 258 -13.52 -16.62 -6.12
C LEU A 258 -14.35 -16.05 -7.28
N ASP A 259 -14.36 -14.72 -7.40
CA ASP A 259 -14.91 -14.07 -8.60
C ASP A 259 -13.79 -13.88 -9.62
N GLU A 260 -13.91 -14.55 -10.76
CA GLU A 260 -12.90 -14.53 -11.83
C GLU A 260 -12.78 -13.17 -12.53
N ALA A 261 -13.79 -12.31 -12.42
CA ALA A 261 -13.82 -10.99 -13.04
C ALA A 261 -13.03 -9.92 -12.25
N GLU A 262 -12.80 -10.13 -10.95
CA GLU A 262 -12.08 -9.20 -10.10
C GLU A 262 -10.58 -9.17 -10.43
N PRO A 263 -9.89 -8.02 -10.24
CA PRO A 263 -8.44 -7.98 -10.32
C PRO A 263 -7.77 -8.95 -9.34
N VAL A 264 -6.76 -9.68 -9.80
CA VAL A 264 -5.95 -10.50 -8.91
C VAL A 264 -5.24 -9.62 -7.88
N CYS A 265 -5.31 -10.03 -6.62
CA CYS A 265 -4.79 -9.29 -5.50
C CYS A 265 -3.99 -10.19 -4.55
N HIS A 266 -3.12 -9.57 -3.74
CA HIS A 266 -2.27 -10.26 -2.76
C HIS A 266 -1.25 -11.21 -3.39
N VAL A 267 -0.64 -10.76 -4.47
CA VAL A 267 0.49 -11.39 -5.15
C VAL A 267 1.79 -10.64 -4.83
N SER A 268 2.89 -11.36 -4.68
CA SER A 268 4.24 -10.81 -4.57
C SER A 268 4.72 -10.28 -5.93
N TYR A 269 5.82 -9.50 -5.91
CA TYR A 269 6.50 -9.13 -7.14
C TYR A 269 6.94 -10.37 -7.94
N TYR A 270 7.41 -11.41 -7.25
CA TYR A 270 7.85 -12.65 -7.90
C TYR A 270 6.72 -13.39 -8.60
N GLU A 271 5.54 -13.44 -8.00
CA GLU A 271 4.33 -14.01 -8.59
C GLU A 271 3.85 -13.19 -9.79
N ALA A 272 3.89 -11.87 -9.66
CA ALA A 272 3.52 -10.95 -10.73
C ALA A 272 4.47 -11.06 -11.94
N ASP A 273 5.78 -11.15 -11.73
CA ASP A 273 6.78 -11.34 -12.78
C ASP A 273 6.65 -12.73 -13.44
N ALA A 274 6.41 -13.78 -12.64
CA ALA A 274 6.21 -15.14 -13.16
C ALA A 274 4.96 -15.23 -14.04
N PHE A 275 3.84 -14.65 -13.61
CA PHE A 275 2.63 -14.55 -14.42
C PHE A 275 2.89 -13.77 -15.72
N ALA A 276 3.57 -12.63 -15.63
CA ALA A 276 3.88 -11.82 -16.80
C ALA A 276 4.70 -12.60 -17.83
N ARG A 277 5.73 -13.34 -17.39
CA ARG A 277 6.53 -14.20 -18.28
C ARG A 277 5.73 -15.34 -18.89
N TRP A 278 4.87 -16.00 -18.10
CA TRP A 278 3.98 -17.04 -18.59
C TRP A 278 3.06 -16.51 -19.69
N SER A 279 2.51 -15.32 -19.53
CA SER A 279 1.61 -14.69 -20.50
C SER A 279 2.33 -14.10 -21.74
N GLY A 280 3.66 -14.27 -21.85
CA GLY A 280 4.46 -13.68 -22.94
C GLY A 280 4.52 -12.14 -22.88
N ALA A 281 4.46 -11.58 -21.68
CA ALA A 281 4.52 -10.15 -21.38
C ALA A 281 5.55 -9.88 -20.29
N ARG A 282 5.56 -8.65 -19.77
CA ARG A 282 6.37 -8.22 -18.64
C ARG A 282 5.60 -7.23 -17.76
N LEU A 283 6.12 -6.92 -16.59
CA LEU A 283 5.64 -5.79 -15.81
C LEU A 283 6.11 -4.47 -16.43
N PRO A 284 5.34 -3.37 -16.29
CA PRO A 284 5.82 -2.03 -16.67
C PRO A 284 6.97 -1.58 -15.76
N SER A 285 7.84 -0.72 -16.25
CA SER A 285 8.69 0.09 -15.38
C SER A 285 7.86 1.20 -14.71
N GLU A 286 8.35 1.75 -13.59
CA GLU A 286 7.68 2.88 -12.95
C GLU A 286 7.58 4.10 -13.87
N ALA A 287 8.56 4.30 -14.77
CA ALA A 287 8.53 5.36 -15.75
C ALA A 287 7.44 5.15 -16.82
N GLU A 288 7.28 3.92 -17.31
CA GLU A 288 6.23 3.58 -18.27
C GLU A 288 4.84 3.76 -17.64
N TRP A 289 4.68 3.34 -16.40
CA TRP A 289 3.44 3.51 -15.66
C TRP A 289 3.10 5.00 -15.46
N GLU A 290 4.08 5.81 -15.03
CA GLU A 290 3.87 7.25 -14.78
C GLU A 290 3.55 8.00 -16.07
N VAL A 291 4.20 7.65 -17.20
CA VAL A 291 3.86 8.19 -18.53
C VAL A 291 2.41 7.85 -18.91
N ALA A 292 1.94 6.65 -18.62
CA ALA A 292 0.56 6.26 -18.89
C ALA A 292 -0.44 6.98 -17.98
N ALA A 293 -0.04 7.38 -16.79
CA ALA A 293 -0.84 8.11 -15.80
C ALA A 293 -0.81 9.64 -16.01
N GLU A 294 0.09 10.16 -16.84
CA GLU A 294 0.28 11.61 -17.02
C GLU A 294 -1.02 12.31 -17.48
N GLY A 295 -1.42 13.34 -16.72
CA GLY A 295 -2.61 14.15 -17.03
C GLY A 295 -3.96 13.45 -16.80
N ARG A 296 -3.98 12.27 -16.22
CA ARG A 296 -5.23 11.56 -15.89
C ARG A 296 -5.76 11.94 -14.52
N PRO A 297 -7.08 12.02 -14.37
CA PRO A 297 -7.67 12.21 -13.06
C PRO A 297 -7.39 11.00 -12.15
N VAL A 298 -7.23 11.26 -10.87
CA VAL A 298 -7.11 10.19 -9.86
C VAL A 298 -8.53 9.75 -9.48
N GLU A 299 -9.03 8.77 -10.21
CA GLU A 299 -10.36 8.19 -10.05
C GLU A 299 -10.26 6.67 -10.05
N GLY A 300 -10.96 6.01 -9.12
CA GLY A 300 -10.92 4.56 -8.97
C GLY A 300 -11.61 4.10 -7.69
N ASN A 301 -11.48 2.82 -7.39
CA ASN A 301 -11.99 2.20 -6.18
C ASN A 301 -10.97 2.41 -5.04
N PHE A 302 -11.31 3.29 -4.09
CA PHE A 302 -10.47 3.72 -2.99
C PHE A 302 -11.11 3.43 -1.63
N LEU A 303 -10.42 3.82 -0.55
CA LEU A 303 -10.88 3.64 0.83
C LEU A 303 -12.29 4.20 1.08
N GLU A 304 -12.59 5.33 0.45
CA GLU A 304 -13.85 6.06 0.60
C GLU A 304 -15.07 5.29 0.06
N ASP A 305 -14.85 4.34 -0.85
CA ASP A 305 -15.90 3.44 -1.35
C ASP A 305 -16.30 2.37 -0.34
N GLU A 306 -15.50 2.20 0.73
CA GLU A 306 -15.70 1.26 1.83
C GLU A 306 -15.87 -0.21 1.40
N ARG A 307 -15.46 -0.58 0.18
CA ARG A 307 -15.47 -1.96 -0.32
C ARG A 307 -14.32 -2.78 0.25
N PHE A 308 -13.15 -2.14 0.46
CA PHE A 308 -11.91 -2.76 0.95
C PHE A 308 -11.54 -4.03 0.17
N HIS A 309 -11.91 -4.05 -1.10
CA HIS A 309 -11.69 -5.16 -2.03
C HIS A 309 -11.65 -4.63 -3.46
N PRO A 310 -10.77 -5.18 -4.35
CA PRO A 310 -10.77 -4.82 -5.76
C PRO A 310 -12.12 -5.11 -6.42
N ALA A 311 -12.53 -4.26 -7.34
CA ALA A 311 -13.81 -4.39 -8.03
C ALA A 311 -13.62 -4.89 -9.48
N PRO A 312 -14.53 -5.70 -10.03
CA PRO A 312 -14.55 -6.02 -11.44
C PRO A 312 -14.55 -4.78 -12.33
N LEU A 313 -13.96 -4.87 -13.52
CA LEU A 313 -13.96 -3.78 -14.48
C LEU A 313 -15.40 -3.40 -14.86
N ALA A 314 -15.77 -2.14 -14.71
CA ALA A 314 -17.07 -1.66 -15.15
C ALA A 314 -17.21 -1.76 -16.68
N ALA A 315 -18.37 -2.17 -17.16
CA ALA A 315 -18.67 -2.39 -18.59
C ALA A 315 -18.48 -1.15 -19.48
N SER A 316 -18.32 0.04 -18.92
CA SER A 316 -18.27 1.34 -19.62
C SER A 316 -16.85 1.91 -19.78
N GLY A 317 -15.81 1.10 -19.75
CA GLY A 317 -14.43 1.56 -19.92
C GLY A 317 -14.20 2.28 -21.27
N ALA A 318 -13.57 3.46 -21.24
CA ALA A 318 -13.26 4.21 -22.46
C ALA A 318 -12.23 3.44 -23.31
N THR A 319 -12.58 3.16 -24.56
CA THR A 319 -11.64 2.55 -25.51
C THR A 319 -10.44 3.49 -25.76
N GLY A 320 -9.22 2.94 -25.70
CA GLY A 320 -7.99 3.70 -25.98
C GLY A 320 -7.38 4.39 -24.75
N SER A 321 -7.82 4.07 -23.55
CA SER A 321 -7.33 4.59 -22.28
C SER A 321 -7.18 3.47 -21.27
N PRO A 322 -6.14 3.45 -20.39
CA PRO A 322 -6.07 2.44 -19.35
C PRO A 322 -7.17 2.68 -18.31
N SER A 323 -7.90 1.61 -18.00
CA SER A 323 -8.88 1.55 -16.92
C SER A 323 -8.24 1.06 -15.63
N GLN A 324 -8.82 1.34 -14.48
CA GLN A 324 -8.35 0.88 -13.16
C GLN A 324 -6.86 1.23 -12.90
N LEU A 325 -6.40 2.38 -13.42
CA LEU A 325 -5.01 2.82 -13.24
C LEU A 325 -4.75 3.31 -11.80
N PHE A 326 -5.81 3.74 -11.13
CA PHE A 326 -5.78 4.18 -9.75
C PHE A 326 -6.79 3.40 -8.93
N GLY A 327 -6.43 3.12 -7.67
CA GLY A 327 -7.25 2.31 -6.79
C GLY A 327 -7.20 0.81 -7.11
N ASP A 328 -8.18 0.07 -6.68
CA ASP A 328 -8.26 -1.39 -6.73
C ASP A 328 -7.04 -2.09 -6.13
N VAL A 329 -5.90 -2.12 -6.83
CA VAL A 329 -4.66 -2.76 -6.38
C VAL A 329 -3.43 -1.89 -6.67
N TRP A 330 -2.46 -1.90 -5.77
CA TRP A 330 -1.11 -1.43 -6.06
C TRP A 330 -0.49 -2.26 -7.18
N GLU A 331 -0.11 -1.63 -8.28
CA GLU A 331 0.46 -2.30 -9.44
C GLU A 331 1.98 -2.47 -9.27
N TRP A 332 2.45 -3.73 -9.23
CA TRP A 332 3.88 -4.00 -9.25
C TRP A 332 4.53 -3.49 -10.52
N THR A 333 5.66 -2.81 -10.36
CA THR A 333 6.53 -2.44 -11.48
C THR A 333 7.83 -3.24 -11.45
N ARG A 334 8.48 -3.39 -12.59
CA ARG A 334 9.82 -4.03 -12.66
C ARG A 334 10.96 -3.13 -12.15
N SER A 335 10.65 -1.93 -11.66
CA SER A 335 11.65 -0.98 -11.20
C SER A 335 12.05 -1.24 -9.75
N PRO A 336 13.37 -1.35 -9.47
CA PRO A 336 13.85 -1.36 -8.10
C PRO A 336 13.60 0.00 -7.46
N TYR A 337 13.28 0.00 -6.16
CA TYR A 337 13.14 1.23 -5.41
C TYR A 337 14.52 1.84 -5.13
N SER A 338 14.87 2.85 -5.91
CA SER A 338 16.15 3.56 -5.84
C SER A 338 15.93 5.08 -5.91
N PRO A 339 16.91 5.88 -5.46
CA PRO A 339 16.79 7.34 -5.51
C PRO A 339 16.71 7.85 -6.94
N TYR A 340 15.84 8.82 -7.19
CA TYR A 340 15.85 9.55 -8.44
C TYR A 340 17.15 10.36 -8.59
N PRO A 341 17.61 10.64 -9.84
CA PRO A 341 18.77 11.47 -10.07
C PRO A 341 18.62 12.85 -9.39
N GLY A 342 19.54 13.16 -8.46
CA GLY A 342 19.49 14.40 -7.68
C GLY A 342 18.62 14.34 -6.42
N TYR A 343 18.10 13.17 -6.05
CA TYR A 343 17.39 12.97 -4.78
C TYR A 343 18.22 13.44 -3.59
N GLN A 344 17.57 14.13 -2.66
CA GLN A 344 18.13 14.50 -1.38
C GLN A 344 17.08 14.31 -0.28
N PRO A 345 17.38 13.55 0.78
CA PRO A 345 16.45 13.41 1.89
C PRO A 345 16.27 14.75 2.62
N ALA A 346 15.13 14.93 3.25
CA ALA A 346 14.91 16.07 4.13
C ALA A 346 15.92 16.09 5.27
N ALA A 347 16.22 17.28 5.81
CA ALA A 347 17.11 17.40 6.95
C ALA A 347 16.50 16.81 8.23
N GLY A 348 17.35 16.25 9.10
CA GLY A 348 16.95 15.71 10.39
C GLY A 348 16.17 14.38 10.31
N ALA A 349 15.45 14.05 11.38
CA ALA A 349 14.76 12.77 11.52
C ALA A 349 13.72 12.51 10.43
N LEU A 350 13.04 13.54 9.91
CA LEU A 350 12.07 13.40 8.83
C LEU A 350 12.69 12.84 7.53
N GLY A 351 13.99 13.09 7.29
CA GLY A 351 14.71 12.51 6.16
C GLY A 351 14.92 10.99 6.23
N GLU A 352 14.66 10.38 7.39
CA GLU A 352 14.68 8.94 7.54
C GLU A 352 13.42 8.25 7.00
N TYR A 353 12.44 9.01 6.51
CA TYR A 353 11.12 8.48 6.15
C TYR A 353 11.17 7.50 4.95
N ASN A 354 11.88 7.84 3.89
CA ASN A 354 11.90 7.06 2.64
C ASN A 354 13.31 6.59 2.24
N GLY A 355 14.31 7.47 2.30
CA GLY A 355 15.61 7.25 1.67
C GLY A 355 16.34 5.99 2.12
N LYS A 356 16.26 5.63 3.38
CA LYS A 356 16.94 4.45 3.93
C LYS A 356 16.33 3.12 3.49
N PHE A 357 15.14 3.13 2.91
CA PHE A 357 14.47 1.93 2.37
C PHE A 357 14.78 1.69 0.89
N MET A 358 15.56 2.53 0.23
CA MET A 358 15.95 2.40 -1.18
C MET A 358 16.98 1.30 -1.38
N CYS A 359 16.63 0.09 -0.96
CA CYS A 359 17.45 -1.12 -1.04
C CYS A 359 16.56 -2.37 -0.98
N ASN A 360 16.75 -3.30 -1.91
CA ASN A 360 16.03 -4.59 -1.95
C ASN A 360 14.50 -4.49 -1.94
N GLN A 361 13.96 -3.44 -2.52
CA GLN A 361 12.54 -3.20 -2.63
C GLN A 361 12.17 -2.94 -4.09
N MET A 362 10.92 -3.22 -4.45
CA MET A 362 10.37 -2.95 -5.77
C MET A 362 9.28 -1.87 -5.67
N VAL A 363 9.15 -1.05 -6.71
CA VAL A 363 8.18 0.04 -6.74
C VAL A 363 6.80 -0.48 -7.13
N LEU A 364 5.77 0.02 -6.43
CA LEU A 364 4.36 -0.15 -6.77
C LEU A 364 3.73 1.22 -7.05
N ARG A 365 2.72 1.25 -7.90
CA ARG A 365 2.03 2.46 -8.33
C ARG A 365 0.51 2.31 -8.24
N GLY A 366 -0.22 3.42 -8.22
CA GLY A 366 -1.66 3.50 -8.45
C GLY A 366 -2.53 3.60 -7.20
N GLY A 367 -2.11 3.11 -6.06
CA GLY A 367 -2.99 2.96 -4.89
C GLY A 367 -3.78 1.67 -4.88
N SER A 368 -4.55 1.43 -3.83
CA SER A 368 -5.41 0.26 -3.69
C SER A 368 -6.80 0.63 -3.20
N CYS A 369 -7.70 -0.34 -3.14
CA CYS A 369 -9.04 -0.21 -2.55
C CYS A 369 -9.03 0.12 -1.03
N ALA A 370 -7.87 0.09 -0.40
CA ALA A 370 -7.67 0.47 1.00
C ALA A 370 -6.91 1.80 1.16
N THR A 371 -6.47 2.41 0.06
CA THR A 371 -5.76 3.69 0.07
C THR A 371 -6.75 4.85 -0.01
N PRO A 372 -6.64 5.91 0.82
CA PRO A 372 -7.45 7.13 0.65
C PRO A 372 -7.17 7.83 -0.69
N ALA A 373 -8.22 8.25 -1.41
CA ALA A 373 -8.09 8.91 -2.72
C ALA A 373 -7.22 10.18 -2.66
N SER A 374 -7.37 10.99 -1.60
CA SER A 374 -6.57 12.21 -1.40
C SER A 374 -5.09 11.96 -1.12
N HIS A 375 -4.71 10.71 -0.85
CA HIS A 375 -3.32 10.30 -0.64
C HIS A 375 -2.58 10.03 -1.94
N ILE A 376 -3.30 9.68 -3.01
CA ILE A 376 -2.75 9.22 -4.28
C ILE A 376 -2.53 10.36 -5.28
N ARG A 377 -1.51 10.19 -6.11
CA ARG A 377 -1.14 11.00 -7.27
C ARG A 377 -0.31 10.16 -8.25
N SER A 378 -0.22 10.59 -9.49
CA SER A 378 0.51 9.85 -10.54
C SER A 378 2.00 9.66 -10.23
N THR A 379 2.59 10.51 -9.38
CA THR A 379 4.01 10.44 -9.00
C THR A 379 4.26 9.60 -7.75
N TYR A 380 3.22 9.17 -7.02
CA TYR A 380 3.38 8.40 -5.77
C TYR A 380 4.17 7.11 -6.01
N ARG A 381 5.17 6.87 -5.16
CA ARG A 381 6.03 5.69 -5.20
C ARG A 381 5.86 4.90 -3.92
N ASN A 382 5.04 3.84 -3.96
CA ASN A 382 5.00 2.84 -2.90
C ASN A 382 6.08 1.79 -3.14
N PHE A 383 6.50 1.09 -2.08
CA PHE A 383 7.58 0.12 -2.19
C PHE A 383 7.45 -0.97 -1.13
N PHE A 384 7.74 -2.21 -1.54
CA PHE A 384 7.76 -3.38 -0.65
C PHE A 384 8.89 -4.34 -1.04
N PRO A 385 9.34 -5.20 -0.09
CA PRO A 385 10.17 -6.35 -0.42
C PRO A 385 9.49 -7.19 -1.50
N PRO A 386 10.27 -7.79 -2.43
CA PRO A 386 9.68 -8.47 -3.58
C PRO A 386 8.90 -9.75 -3.23
N ASP A 387 9.02 -10.28 -2.02
CA ASP A 387 8.24 -11.42 -1.50
C ASP A 387 7.00 -11.00 -0.70
N ALA A 388 6.74 -9.70 -0.51
CA ALA A 388 5.56 -9.20 0.19
C ALA A 388 4.27 -9.52 -0.57
N ARG A 389 3.29 -10.15 0.12
CA ARG A 389 2.02 -10.60 -0.47
C ARG A 389 0.77 -10.09 0.27
N TRP A 390 0.92 -9.58 1.48
CA TRP A 390 -0.23 -9.17 2.32
C TRP A 390 -0.83 -7.82 1.92
N GLN A 391 -0.13 -7.05 1.11
CA GLN A 391 -0.62 -5.79 0.57
C GLN A 391 -1.71 -6.04 -0.47
N PHE A 392 -2.56 -5.03 -0.72
CA PHE A 392 -3.49 -5.07 -1.84
C PHE A 392 -2.73 -4.80 -3.15
N SER A 393 -1.85 -5.73 -3.51
CA SER A 393 -0.96 -5.66 -4.67
C SER A 393 -1.42 -6.57 -5.79
N GLY A 394 -1.34 -6.10 -7.03
CA GLY A 394 -1.80 -6.81 -8.22
C GLY A 394 -0.94 -6.53 -9.44
N ILE A 395 -1.48 -6.79 -10.63
CA ILE A 395 -0.73 -6.90 -11.87
C ILE A 395 -1.35 -6.07 -12.99
N ARG A 396 -0.54 -5.22 -13.61
CA ARG A 396 -0.78 -4.71 -14.96
C ARG A 396 0.37 -5.14 -15.85
N LEU A 397 0.06 -5.57 -17.07
CA LEU A 397 1.04 -6.05 -18.02
C LEU A 397 1.56 -4.94 -18.95
N ALA A 398 2.77 -5.12 -19.43
CA ALA A 398 3.37 -4.36 -20.51
C ALA A 398 4.04 -5.28 -21.53
N ARG A 399 4.30 -4.77 -22.73
CA ARG A 399 5.05 -5.44 -23.79
C ARG A 399 6.02 -4.48 -24.47
N ASP A 400 7.10 -5.03 -24.94
CA ASP A 400 7.97 -4.31 -25.88
C ASP A 400 7.31 -4.23 -27.27
N VAL A 401 7.65 -3.22 -28.06
CA VAL A 401 7.14 -3.00 -29.44
C VAL A 401 8.12 -3.56 -30.44
#